data_3d7ac0bb7210f02ae9dabeb23346b9e0
#
_entry.id   3d7ac0bb7210f02ae9dabeb23346b9e0
#
_cell.length_a   1.000
_cell.length_b   1.000
_cell.length_c   1.000
_cell.angle_alpha   90.00
_cell.angle_beta   90.00
_cell.angle_gamma   90.00
#
_symmetry.space_group_name_H-M   'P 1'
#
loop_
_entity.id
_entity.type
_entity.pdbx_description
1 polymer ?
#
loop_
_entity_poly.entity_id
_entity_poly.type
_entity_poly.pdbx_seq_one_letter_code
_entity_poly.pdbx_strand_id
1 'polypeptide(L)'
;MTLPAIVLAAVLSAATSVHFPVSTNDPPAQAAIDRGLFLYYAYKGDGAGRSFDEAASHDPGLAMAFWGIALAEGPDLNTPMTAAHFEVAQRAIRHAVLLSGAASERERTFVAIMARRYAGTFADWNADDAAYRDAMTAFAESSHDENAQLLAAEALL
;
A
#
# COMPACT_ATOMS: atom_id res chain seq x y z
N MET A 1 -0.73 41.80 11.35
CA MET A 1 -0.03 41.35 10.11
C MET A 1 -0.69 40.05 9.65
N THR A 2 -1.50 40.11 8.63
CA THR A 2 -2.15 38.94 8.03
C THR A 2 -1.20 38.34 7.02
N LEU A 3 -0.80 37.09 7.22
CA LEU A 3 -0.06 36.31 6.20
C LEU A 3 -0.92 36.25 4.91
N PRO A 4 -0.34 36.49 3.73
CA PRO A 4 -1.09 36.46 2.50
C PRO A 4 -1.68 35.04 2.26
N ALA A 5 -2.94 34.98 1.80
CA ALA A 5 -3.69 33.73 1.59
C ALA A 5 -2.94 32.69 0.72
N ILE A 6 -2.04 33.15 -0.14
CA ILE A 6 -1.18 32.32 -0.99
C ILE A 6 -0.19 31.48 -0.16
N VAL A 7 0.36 32.01 0.94
CA VAL A 7 1.28 31.26 1.81
C VAL A 7 0.51 30.21 2.61
N LEU A 8 -0.70 30.52 3.04
CA LEU A 8 -1.55 29.57 3.76
C LEU A 8 -2.00 28.41 2.86
N ALA A 9 -2.34 28.68 1.59
CA ALA A 9 -2.70 27.66 0.61
C ALA A 9 -1.52 26.73 0.27
N ALA A 10 -0.31 27.27 0.17
CA ALA A 10 0.90 26.47 -0.09
C ALA A 10 1.27 25.57 1.09
N VAL A 11 1.10 26.04 2.32
CA VAL A 11 1.35 25.26 3.54
C VAL A 11 0.29 24.15 3.71
N LEU A 12 -0.99 24.42 3.41
CA LEU A 12 -2.03 23.39 3.43
C LEU A 12 -1.85 22.34 2.31
N SER A 13 -1.34 22.74 1.14
CA SER A 13 -1.08 21.81 0.03
C SER A 13 0.11 20.87 0.30
N ALA A 14 1.11 21.34 1.04
CA ALA A 14 2.26 20.53 1.43
C ALA A 14 1.95 19.52 2.55
N ALA A 15 0.88 19.75 3.32
CA ALA A 15 0.54 18.93 4.48
C ALA A 15 -0.35 17.72 4.17
N THR A 16 -0.70 17.45 2.90
CA THR A 16 -1.69 16.43 2.52
C THR A 16 -1.25 15.46 1.43
N SER A 17 0.04 15.40 1.07
CA SER A 17 0.51 14.47 0.04
C SER A 17 1.29 13.33 0.66
N VAL A 18 0.70 12.15 0.71
CA VAL A 18 1.46 10.91 0.87
C VAL A 18 2.29 10.72 -0.39
N HIS A 19 3.59 10.53 -0.26
CA HIS A 19 4.46 10.17 -1.38
C HIS A 19 5.15 8.84 -1.09
N PHE A 20 4.92 7.88 -1.97
CA PHE A 20 5.50 6.54 -1.91
C PHE A 20 6.25 6.28 -3.21
N PRO A 21 7.56 6.59 -3.28
CA PRO A 21 8.33 6.40 -4.50
C PRO A 21 8.31 4.95 -4.97
N VAL A 22 8.00 4.73 -6.25
CA VAL A 22 7.97 3.41 -6.88
C VAL A 22 8.79 3.39 -8.18
N SER A 23 9.23 2.20 -8.58
CA SER A 23 10.05 1.98 -9.77
C SER A 23 9.19 2.04 -11.04
N THR A 24 8.74 3.24 -11.40
CA THR A 24 8.02 3.50 -12.65
C THR A 24 8.59 4.74 -13.37
N ASN A 25 8.51 4.73 -14.70
CA ASN A 25 8.81 5.91 -15.52
C ASN A 25 7.53 6.64 -15.99
N ASP A 26 6.36 6.21 -15.51
CA ASP A 26 5.06 6.79 -15.84
C ASP A 26 4.58 7.68 -14.67
N PRO A 27 4.62 9.03 -14.82
CA PRO A 27 4.17 9.93 -13.75
C PRO A 27 2.70 9.75 -13.35
N PRO A 28 1.75 9.47 -14.25
CA PRO A 28 0.39 9.08 -13.88
C PRO A 28 0.32 7.83 -12.98
N ALA A 29 1.13 6.80 -13.24
CA ALA A 29 1.20 5.61 -12.40
C ALA A 29 1.68 5.97 -10.97
N GLN A 30 2.75 6.75 -10.85
CA GLN A 30 3.24 7.24 -9.56
C GLN A 30 2.15 8.05 -8.81
N ALA A 31 1.48 8.97 -9.50
CA ALA A 31 0.43 9.78 -8.89
C ALA A 31 -0.76 8.92 -8.42
N ALA A 32 -1.08 7.85 -9.14
CA ALA A 32 -2.13 6.92 -8.77
C ALA A 32 -1.75 6.09 -7.53
N ILE A 33 -0.47 5.68 -7.38
CA ILE A 33 0.04 5.04 -6.15
C ILE A 33 -0.10 5.99 -4.96
N ASP A 34 0.37 7.23 -5.07
CA ASP A 34 0.31 8.21 -4.00
C ASP A 34 -1.13 8.49 -3.55
N ARG A 35 -2.04 8.65 -4.52
CA ARG A 35 -3.47 8.82 -4.26
C ARG A 35 -4.09 7.58 -3.61
N GLY A 36 -3.71 6.37 -4.06
CA GLY A 36 -4.19 5.11 -3.50
C GLY A 36 -3.83 5.00 -2.01
N LEU A 37 -2.59 5.27 -1.64
CA LEU A 37 -2.15 5.26 -0.25
C LEU A 37 -2.82 6.36 0.60
N PHE A 38 -2.95 7.57 0.06
CA PHE A 38 -3.69 8.62 0.74
C PHE A 38 -5.13 8.19 1.08
N LEU A 39 -5.83 7.59 0.12
CA LEU A 39 -7.19 7.10 0.31
C LEU A 39 -7.25 5.91 1.28
N TYR A 40 -6.26 5.02 1.24
CA TYR A 40 -6.13 3.90 2.18
C TYR A 40 -6.03 4.40 3.62
N TYR A 41 -5.12 5.33 3.91
CA TYR A 41 -4.98 5.93 5.24
C TYR A 41 -6.17 6.79 5.65
N ALA A 42 -6.99 7.25 4.71
CA ALA A 42 -8.25 7.94 4.98
C ALA A 42 -9.44 6.98 5.14
N TYR A 43 -9.20 5.67 5.23
CA TYR A 43 -10.23 4.62 5.33
C TYR A 43 -11.25 4.67 4.17
N LYS A 44 -10.76 4.92 2.95
CA LYS A 44 -11.54 4.97 1.70
C LYS A 44 -11.14 3.79 0.80
N GLY A 45 -11.29 2.55 1.30
CA GLY A 45 -10.81 1.32 0.64
C GLY A 45 -11.20 1.21 -0.83
N ASP A 46 -12.48 1.41 -1.19
CA ASP A 46 -12.94 1.38 -2.59
C ASP A 46 -12.22 2.42 -3.48
N GLY A 47 -11.92 3.59 -2.94
CA GLY A 47 -11.17 4.64 -3.63
C GLY A 47 -9.71 4.28 -3.79
N ALA A 48 -9.12 3.66 -2.77
CA ALA A 48 -7.75 3.17 -2.78
C ALA A 48 -7.57 2.08 -3.84
N GLY A 49 -8.44 1.06 -3.84
CA GLY A 49 -8.43 -0.01 -4.83
C GLY A 49 -8.49 0.51 -6.26
N ARG A 50 -9.45 1.39 -6.58
CA ARG A 50 -9.52 2.01 -7.92
C ARG A 50 -8.27 2.79 -8.31
N SER A 51 -7.61 3.45 -7.36
CA SER A 51 -6.37 4.17 -7.64
C SER A 51 -5.21 3.22 -7.96
N PHE A 52 -5.11 2.09 -7.27
CA PHE A 52 -4.10 1.08 -7.58
C PHE A 52 -4.39 0.35 -8.90
N ASP A 53 -5.66 0.09 -9.25
CA ASP A 53 -6.06 -0.40 -10.57
C ASP A 53 -5.69 0.59 -11.69
N GLU A 54 -5.85 1.88 -11.46
CA GLU A 54 -5.41 2.93 -12.39
C GLU A 54 -3.89 2.91 -12.56
N ALA A 55 -3.12 2.75 -11.46
CA ALA A 55 -1.67 2.61 -11.55
C ALA A 55 -1.25 1.39 -12.37
N ALA A 56 -1.91 0.24 -12.18
CA ALA A 56 -1.69 -0.98 -12.97
C ALA A 56 -2.07 -0.80 -14.45
N SER A 57 -3.06 0.05 -14.75
CA SER A 57 -3.47 0.35 -16.13
C SER A 57 -2.44 1.24 -16.84
N HIS A 58 -1.82 2.17 -16.13
CA HIS A 58 -0.76 3.03 -16.65
C HIS A 58 0.56 2.29 -16.83
N ASP A 59 0.94 1.46 -15.84
CA ASP A 59 2.15 0.65 -15.87
C ASP A 59 1.84 -0.80 -15.45
N PRO A 60 1.49 -1.67 -16.40
CA PRO A 60 1.17 -3.07 -16.11
C PRO A 60 2.36 -3.89 -15.54
N GLY A 61 3.58 -3.37 -15.65
CA GLY A 61 4.80 -3.97 -15.09
C GLY A 61 5.09 -3.54 -13.65
N LEU A 62 4.33 -2.59 -13.10
CA LEU A 62 4.57 -2.04 -11.77
C LEU A 62 4.09 -2.98 -10.66
N ALA A 63 5.01 -3.70 -10.02
CA ALA A 63 4.70 -4.61 -8.92
C ALA A 63 3.92 -3.92 -7.78
N MET A 64 4.25 -2.66 -7.49
CA MET A 64 3.64 -1.90 -6.41
C MET A 64 2.18 -1.53 -6.65
N ALA A 65 1.70 -1.52 -7.90
CA ALA A 65 0.27 -1.36 -8.19
C ALA A 65 -0.53 -2.57 -7.69
N PHE A 66 -0.05 -3.78 -7.98
CA PHE A 66 -0.68 -5.02 -7.51
C PHE A 66 -0.50 -5.25 -6.00
N TRP A 67 0.62 -4.83 -5.42
CA TRP A 67 0.80 -4.75 -3.99
C TRP A 67 -0.25 -3.83 -3.33
N GLY A 68 -0.51 -2.67 -3.93
CA GLY A 68 -1.51 -1.72 -3.46
C GLY A 68 -2.95 -2.27 -3.54
N ILE A 69 -3.28 -3.02 -4.59
CA ILE A 69 -4.57 -3.73 -4.68
C ILE A 69 -4.70 -4.72 -3.52
N ALA A 70 -3.66 -5.52 -3.24
CA ALA A 70 -3.69 -6.45 -2.11
C ALA A 70 -3.81 -5.75 -0.75
N LEU A 71 -3.20 -4.58 -0.60
CA LEU A 71 -3.32 -3.74 0.59
C LEU A 71 -4.76 -3.23 0.77
N ALA A 72 -5.37 -2.70 -0.30
CA ALA A 72 -6.71 -2.11 -0.27
C ALA A 72 -7.82 -3.15 -0.03
N GLU A 73 -7.59 -4.41 -0.41
CA GLU A 73 -8.48 -5.54 -0.15
C GLU A 73 -8.35 -6.08 1.29
N GLY A 74 -7.35 -5.61 2.05
CA GLY A 74 -7.18 -5.95 3.47
C GLY A 74 -8.34 -5.46 4.34
N PRO A 75 -8.44 -5.95 5.59
CA PRO A 75 -9.43 -5.45 6.53
C PRO A 75 -9.11 -4.00 6.92
N ASP A 76 -10.12 -3.27 7.35
CA ASP A 76 -9.99 -1.98 8.01
C ASP A 76 -10.75 -1.97 9.34
N LEU A 77 -10.72 -0.85 10.07
CA LEU A 77 -11.40 -0.71 11.37
C LEU A 77 -12.89 -1.04 11.34
N ASN A 78 -13.54 -0.97 10.17
CA ASN A 78 -14.99 -1.13 10.03
C ASN A 78 -15.35 -2.40 9.24
N THR A 79 -14.39 -2.99 8.54
CA THR A 79 -14.63 -4.07 7.58
C THR A 79 -13.68 -5.24 7.85
N PRO A 80 -14.18 -6.35 8.38
CA PRO A 80 -13.36 -7.54 8.59
C PRO A 80 -12.98 -8.19 7.27
N MET A 81 -11.88 -8.96 7.28
CA MET A 81 -11.51 -9.79 6.12
C MET A 81 -12.60 -10.80 5.80
N THR A 82 -12.92 -10.91 4.52
CA THR A 82 -13.83 -11.93 3.98
C THR A 82 -13.10 -12.86 3.01
N ALA A 83 -13.64 -14.06 2.77
CA ALA A 83 -13.06 -14.98 1.80
C ALA A 83 -12.95 -14.36 0.40
N ALA A 84 -13.94 -13.55 -0.02
CA ALA A 84 -13.92 -12.89 -1.32
C ALA A 84 -12.78 -11.87 -1.43
N HIS A 85 -12.61 -11.00 -0.44
CA HIS A 85 -11.50 -10.04 -0.39
C HIS A 85 -10.14 -10.75 -0.32
N PHE A 86 -10.06 -11.81 0.50
CA PHE A 86 -8.83 -12.61 0.60
C PHE A 86 -8.40 -13.18 -0.77
N GLU A 87 -9.33 -13.75 -1.54
CA GLU A 87 -9.02 -14.30 -2.87
C GLU A 87 -8.54 -13.22 -3.86
N VAL A 88 -9.13 -12.03 -3.83
CA VAL A 88 -8.69 -10.90 -4.67
C VAL A 88 -7.29 -10.46 -4.27
N ALA A 89 -7.07 -10.22 -2.98
CA ALA A 89 -5.77 -9.82 -2.43
C ALA A 89 -4.68 -10.86 -2.74
N GLN A 90 -4.98 -12.15 -2.55
CA GLN A 90 -4.05 -13.23 -2.83
C GLN A 90 -3.64 -13.29 -4.31
N ARG A 91 -4.58 -13.11 -5.23
CA ARG A 91 -4.25 -13.04 -6.66
C ARG A 91 -3.39 -11.82 -6.98
N ALA A 92 -3.72 -10.67 -6.43
CA ALA A 92 -2.97 -9.44 -6.63
C ALA A 92 -1.53 -9.55 -6.13
N ILE A 93 -1.33 -10.03 -4.89
CA ILE A 93 0.03 -10.14 -4.35
C ILE A 93 0.88 -11.19 -5.07
N ARG A 94 0.29 -12.29 -5.52
CA ARG A 94 1.00 -13.27 -6.36
C ARG A 94 1.47 -12.64 -7.66
N HIS A 95 0.67 -11.76 -8.27
CA HIS A 95 1.07 -11.01 -9.46
C HIS A 95 2.22 -10.03 -9.15
N ALA A 96 2.13 -9.28 -8.03
CA ALA A 96 3.21 -8.41 -7.58
C ALA A 96 4.53 -9.18 -7.40
N VAL A 97 4.50 -10.38 -6.83
CA VAL A 97 5.68 -11.24 -6.68
C VAL A 97 6.30 -11.60 -8.04
N LEU A 98 5.49 -11.95 -9.04
CA LEU A 98 5.98 -12.25 -10.39
C LEU A 98 6.66 -11.05 -11.06
N LEU A 99 6.17 -9.83 -10.80
CA LEU A 99 6.70 -8.59 -11.36
C LEU A 99 7.88 -8.01 -10.55
N SER A 100 8.11 -8.49 -9.32
CA SER A 100 9.06 -7.89 -8.38
C SER A 100 10.53 -7.93 -8.84
N GLY A 101 10.87 -8.74 -9.84
CA GLY A 101 12.21 -8.79 -10.42
C GLY A 101 12.72 -7.46 -10.99
N ALA A 102 11.81 -6.60 -11.48
CA ALA A 102 12.13 -5.27 -11.99
C ALA A 102 12.04 -4.16 -10.91
N ALA A 103 11.54 -4.49 -9.73
CA ALA A 103 11.35 -3.54 -8.63
C ALA A 103 12.66 -3.28 -7.86
N SER A 104 12.73 -2.14 -7.17
CA SER A 104 13.83 -1.83 -6.24
C SER A 104 13.88 -2.83 -5.08
N GLU A 105 15.00 -2.89 -4.36
CA GLU A 105 15.12 -3.74 -3.17
C GLU A 105 14.09 -3.39 -2.10
N ARG A 106 13.85 -2.09 -1.91
CA ARG A 106 12.81 -1.57 -1.01
C ARG A 106 11.43 -2.11 -1.37
N GLU A 107 11.04 -1.99 -2.63
CA GLU A 107 9.73 -2.47 -3.12
C GLU A 107 9.61 -3.99 -3.01
N ARG A 108 10.67 -4.74 -3.35
CA ARG A 108 10.70 -6.20 -3.16
C ARG A 108 10.46 -6.59 -1.72
N THR A 109 10.97 -5.82 -0.76
CA THR A 109 10.74 -6.05 0.67
C THR A 109 9.27 -5.84 1.02
N PHE A 110 8.63 -4.76 0.58
CA PHE A 110 7.18 -4.54 0.78
C PHE A 110 6.35 -5.67 0.16
N VAL A 111 6.67 -6.08 -1.06
CA VAL A 111 5.98 -7.19 -1.75
C VAL A 111 6.15 -8.51 -0.96
N ALA A 112 7.37 -8.83 -0.51
CA ALA A 112 7.65 -10.06 0.23
C ALA A 112 6.94 -10.09 1.59
N ILE A 113 6.86 -8.96 2.29
CA ILE A 113 6.13 -8.84 3.57
C ILE A 113 4.62 -9.03 3.33
N MET A 114 4.05 -8.34 2.34
CA MET A 114 2.63 -8.48 2.01
C MET A 114 2.28 -9.91 1.56
N ALA A 115 3.19 -10.60 0.87
CA ALA A 115 2.99 -11.99 0.47
C ALA A 115 2.82 -12.95 1.64
N ARG A 116 3.35 -12.62 2.83
CA ARG A 116 3.11 -13.42 4.06
C ARG A 116 1.67 -13.33 4.52
N ARG A 117 1.04 -12.17 4.38
CA ARG A 117 -0.36 -11.92 4.77
C ARG A 117 -1.35 -12.83 4.04
N TYR A 118 -0.99 -13.27 2.83
CA TYR A 118 -1.84 -14.06 1.94
C TYR A 118 -1.16 -15.37 1.50
N ALA A 119 -0.30 -15.94 2.36
CA ALA A 119 0.50 -17.11 2.01
C ALA A 119 -0.30 -18.40 1.97
N GLY A 120 -1.20 -18.60 2.95
CA GLY A 120 -2.00 -19.79 3.13
C GLY A 120 -3.36 -19.73 2.43
N THR A 121 -4.38 -20.18 3.15
CA THR A 121 -5.79 -20.12 2.76
C THR A 121 -6.53 -19.13 3.66
N PHE A 122 -7.78 -18.83 3.34
CA PHE A 122 -8.59 -17.96 4.21
C PHE A 122 -8.74 -18.52 5.65
N ALA A 123 -8.65 -19.85 5.83
CA ALA A 123 -8.66 -20.45 7.17
C ALA A 123 -7.41 -20.11 8.00
N ASP A 124 -6.30 -19.84 7.33
CA ASP A 124 -5.01 -19.49 7.97
C ASP A 124 -4.86 -17.99 8.23
N TRP A 125 -5.85 -17.18 7.86
CA TRP A 125 -5.83 -15.71 7.85
C TRP A 125 -5.22 -15.10 9.12
N ASN A 126 -5.68 -15.52 10.31
CA ASN A 126 -5.22 -14.92 11.56
C ASN A 126 -3.72 -15.12 11.81
N ALA A 127 -3.19 -16.28 11.41
CA ALA A 127 -1.76 -16.58 11.55
C ALA A 127 -0.93 -15.83 10.50
N ASP A 128 -1.40 -15.77 9.27
CA ASP A 128 -0.74 -15.07 8.17
C ASP A 128 -0.74 -13.55 8.39
N ASP A 129 -1.84 -12.98 8.88
CA ASP A 129 -1.94 -11.56 9.23
C ASP A 129 -1.02 -11.20 10.41
N ALA A 130 -0.91 -12.06 11.42
CA ALA A 130 0.07 -11.87 12.49
C ALA A 130 1.51 -11.89 11.96
N ALA A 131 1.85 -12.84 11.07
CA ALA A 131 3.16 -12.90 10.44
C ALA A 131 3.48 -11.66 9.57
N TYR A 132 2.48 -11.09 8.92
CA TYR A 132 2.59 -9.81 8.20
C TYR A 132 2.91 -8.66 9.17
N ARG A 133 2.14 -8.51 10.26
CA ARG A 133 2.33 -7.46 11.27
C ARG A 133 3.75 -7.51 11.87
N ASP A 134 4.19 -8.70 12.27
CA ASP A 134 5.53 -8.89 12.84
C ASP A 134 6.62 -8.50 11.85
N ALA A 135 6.49 -8.93 10.59
CA ALA A 135 7.46 -8.62 9.54
C ALA A 135 7.48 -7.14 9.17
N MET A 136 6.31 -6.47 9.10
CA MET A 136 6.22 -5.05 8.82
C MET A 136 6.81 -4.21 9.95
N THR A 137 6.54 -4.59 11.20
CA THR A 137 7.12 -3.94 12.38
C THR A 137 8.65 -4.05 12.38
N ALA A 138 9.18 -5.24 12.17
CA ALA A 138 10.63 -5.46 12.11
C ALA A 138 11.30 -4.67 10.97
N PHE A 139 10.64 -4.59 9.82
CA PHE A 139 11.12 -3.78 8.69
C PHE A 139 11.09 -2.28 9.02
N ALA A 140 10.03 -1.77 9.61
CA ALA A 140 9.91 -0.37 10.02
C ALA A 140 11.00 0.03 11.02
N GLU A 141 11.28 -0.83 12.00
CA GLU A 141 12.32 -0.60 13.01
C GLU A 141 13.74 -0.60 12.42
N SER A 142 14.01 -1.52 11.48
CA SER A 142 15.36 -1.69 10.92
C SER A 142 15.70 -0.70 9.80
N SER A 143 14.71 -0.33 8.98
CA SER A 143 14.93 0.51 7.79
C SER A 143 14.78 2.00 8.07
N HIS A 144 14.05 2.39 9.12
CA HIS A 144 13.61 3.77 9.39
C HIS A 144 12.79 4.38 8.23
N ASP A 145 12.18 3.53 7.39
CA ASP A 145 11.34 3.95 6.27
C ASP A 145 10.01 4.48 6.81
N GLU A 146 9.68 5.73 6.50
CA GLU A 146 8.46 6.39 7.01
C GLU A 146 7.18 5.69 6.56
N ASN A 147 7.15 5.15 5.32
CA ASN A 147 5.99 4.41 4.84
C ASN A 147 5.86 3.04 5.53
N ALA A 148 6.98 2.38 5.83
CA ALA A 148 6.95 1.15 6.61
C ALA A 148 6.45 1.41 8.04
N GLN A 149 6.84 2.53 8.66
CA GLN A 149 6.36 2.92 9.99
C GLN A 149 4.85 3.18 9.99
N LEU A 150 4.32 3.86 8.98
CA LEU A 150 2.87 4.09 8.83
C LEU A 150 2.10 2.78 8.65
N LEU A 151 2.59 1.88 7.78
CA LEU A 151 1.95 0.58 7.53
C LEU A 151 2.06 -0.35 8.73
N ALA A 152 3.16 -0.31 9.48
CA ALA A 152 3.29 -1.06 10.74
C ALA A 152 2.31 -0.56 11.80
N ALA A 153 2.14 0.76 11.93
CA ALA A 153 1.20 1.35 12.87
C ALA A 153 -0.26 1.00 12.50
N GLU A 154 -0.60 1.04 11.21
CA GLU A 154 -1.92 0.66 10.71
C GLU A 154 -2.22 -0.83 10.97
N ALA A 155 -1.25 -1.70 10.73
CA ALA A 155 -1.41 -3.14 10.92
C ALA A 155 -1.64 -3.57 12.40
N LEU A 156 -1.43 -2.68 13.36
CA LEU A 156 -1.68 -2.92 14.78
C LEU A 156 -3.10 -2.51 15.23
N LEU A 157 -3.88 -1.84 14.37
CA LEU A 157 -5.24 -1.42 14.65
C LEU A 157 -6.24 -2.53 14.40
#